data_07f5e0f32b6d13c7d9ce0ff53a999325
#
_entry.id   07f5e0f32b6d13c7d9ce0ff53a999325
#
_cell.length_a   1.000
_cell.length_b   1.000
_cell.length_c   1.000
_cell.angle_alpha   90.00
_cell.angle_beta   90.00
_cell.angle_gamma   90.00
#
_symmetry.space_group_name_H-M   'P 1'
#
loop_
_entity.id
_entity.type
_entity.pdbx_description
1 polymer ?
#
loop_
_entity_poly.entity_id
_entity_poly.type
_entity_poly.pdbx_seq_one_letter_code
_entity_poly.pdbx_strand_id
1 'polypeptide(L)'
;MFNDSDRPIIIGAGPGGLAVAWTLKEAGFDPLLIDRAKTACSTWHSYYPSLRMNSWRRLSSLPGMRLSAEYGPWPMRDDFLAYMKKYIEVLDPDIRYETDVHRVDREPGRWVVRTSGGDLRARNVVVATGLHRKPFVPDWPGLDEFEGEFLHARSYRVPDPFAGKDVLVVGCGPTGIDIAVAVANAGASRVRMSIRNMPVLFKLSPTTSLLCQAIKHGPLPDWLVNRASLLMHRLQWGDLSSYGLAAPKEGTMAGTARIGHSYGAIDRGLIAGVREGRIEVVPGVTGFDKKSVLLEDGRSVKPDVVIASTGQRPDMEGLLGHLGVLSRPGGRPVVHGGRTAPHAPGLYFQGYRLPPGQLPDMAVDARAIARAISGTRRFALTGTLRRR
;
A
#
# COMPACT_ATOMS: atom_id res chain seq x y z
N MET A 1 -29.39 22.42 -10.84
CA MET A 1 -29.02 22.33 -9.44
C MET A 1 -28.91 20.84 -9.09
N PHE A 2 -27.76 20.38 -8.70
CA PHE A 2 -27.60 19.01 -8.24
C PHE A 2 -28.24 18.90 -6.85
N ASN A 3 -29.10 17.91 -6.67
CA ASN A 3 -29.65 17.61 -5.36
C ASN A 3 -28.47 17.04 -4.51
N ASP A 4 -28.26 17.55 -3.30
CA ASP A 4 -27.14 17.16 -2.41
C ASP A 4 -27.05 15.63 -2.19
N SER A 5 -28.18 14.93 -2.33
CA SER A 5 -28.29 13.47 -2.22
C SER A 5 -27.66 12.68 -3.39
N ASP A 6 -27.32 13.32 -4.51
CA ASP A 6 -26.75 12.69 -5.70
C ASP A 6 -25.23 12.88 -5.82
N ARG A 7 -24.64 13.65 -4.91
CA ARG A 7 -23.20 13.92 -4.85
C ARG A 7 -22.45 12.69 -4.34
N PRO A 8 -21.52 12.07 -5.11
CA PRO A 8 -20.71 10.96 -4.61
C PRO A 8 -19.80 11.40 -3.48
N ILE A 9 -19.65 10.56 -2.45
CA ILE A 9 -18.72 10.78 -1.35
C ILE A 9 -17.51 9.87 -1.52
N ILE A 10 -16.29 10.42 -1.40
CA ILE A 10 -15.04 9.71 -1.45
C ILE A 10 -14.36 9.81 -0.07
N ILE A 11 -14.10 8.68 0.57
CA ILE A 11 -13.45 8.63 1.88
C ILE A 11 -11.95 8.42 1.68
N GLY A 12 -11.18 9.50 1.89
CA GLY A 12 -9.73 9.56 1.72
C GLY A 12 -9.31 10.43 0.53
N ALA A 13 -8.49 11.45 0.81
CA ALA A 13 -7.89 12.38 -0.16
C ALA A 13 -6.44 11.99 -0.51
N GLY A 14 -6.13 10.69 -0.53
CA GLY A 14 -4.90 10.15 -1.07
C GLY A 14 -4.94 10.04 -2.60
N PRO A 15 -3.85 9.55 -3.24
CA PRO A 15 -3.78 9.42 -4.70
C PRO A 15 -4.96 8.63 -5.31
N GLY A 16 -5.45 7.59 -4.61
CA GLY A 16 -6.61 6.81 -5.05
C GLY A 16 -7.90 7.62 -5.06
N GLY A 17 -8.20 8.34 -3.98
CA GLY A 17 -9.40 9.17 -3.87
C GLY A 17 -9.38 10.33 -4.88
N LEU A 18 -8.23 10.98 -5.04
CA LEU A 18 -8.05 12.05 -6.03
C LEU A 18 -8.18 11.55 -7.47
N ALA A 19 -7.70 10.34 -7.78
CA ALA A 19 -7.90 9.71 -9.09
C ALA A 19 -9.38 9.44 -9.38
N VAL A 20 -10.17 9.01 -8.38
CA VAL A 20 -11.61 8.84 -8.52
C VAL A 20 -12.30 10.18 -8.70
N ALA A 21 -11.92 11.19 -7.91
CA ALA A 21 -12.48 12.54 -8.03
C ALA A 21 -12.27 13.11 -9.45
N TRP A 22 -11.07 12.94 -10.01
CA TRP A 22 -10.77 13.36 -11.37
C TRP A 22 -11.72 12.71 -12.39
N THR A 23 -11.80 11.38 -12.37
CA THR A 23 -12.63 10.64 -13.33
C THR A 23 -14.14 10.88 -13.15
N LEU A 24 -14.58 11.17 -11.95
CA LEU A 24 -15.96 11.59 -11.68
C LEU A 24 -16.24 13.00 -12.20
N LYS A 25 -15.31 13.95 -12.02
CA LYS A 25 -15.45 15.30 -12.60
C LYS A 25 -15.48 15.25 -14.14
N GLU A 26 -14.62 14.46 -14.78
CA GLU A 26 -14.69 14.20 -16.23
C GLU A 26 -16.05 13.61 -16.67
N ALA A 27 -16.70 12.83 -15.81
CA ALA A 27 -18.03 12.25 -16.06
C ALA A 27 -19.19 13.19 -15.67
N GLY A 28 -18.93 14.44 -15.28
CA GLY A 28 -19.93 15.45 -14.95
C GLY A 28 -20.51 15.33 -13.54
N PHE A 29 -19.79 14.72 -12.62
CA PHE A 29 -20.12 14.71 -11.19
C PHE A 29 -19.24 15.70 -10.43
N ASP A 30 -19.72 16.16 -9.28
CA ASP A 30 -18.96 16.97 -8.34
C ASP A 30 -18.81 16.21 -7.02
N PRO A 31 -17.80 15.31 -6.86
CA PRO A 31 -17.66 14.50 -5.66
C PRO A 31 -17.16 15.30 -4.47
N LEU A 32 -17.61 14.93 -3.27
CA LEU A 32 -17.06 15.41 -2.00
C LEU A 32 -16.00 14.41 -1.51
N LEU A 33 -14.78 14.89 -1.28
CA LEU A 33 -13.77 14.10 -0.58
C LEU A 33 -13.79 14.42 0.91
N ILE A 34 -13.49 13.40 1.73
CA ILE A 34 -13.38 13.54 3.18
C ILE A 34 -12.05 12.93 3.61
N ASP A 35 -11.25 13.67 4.35
CA ASP A 35 -10.01 13.15 4.92
C ASP A 35 -9.85 13.56 6.38
N ARG A 36 -9.34 12.63 7.20
CA ARG A 36 -9.04 12.89 8.61
C ARG A 36 -7.81 13.76 8.85
N ALA A 37 -6.93 13.85 7.86
CA ALA A 37 -5.72 14.65 7.93
C ALA A 37 -5.98 16.11 7.57
N LYS A 38 -5.03 16.98 7.92
CA LYS A 38 -5.04 18.41 7.56
C LYS A 38 -4.69 18.68 6.11
N THR A 39 -4.10 17.67 5.43
CA THR A 39 -3.62 17.82 4.05
C THR A 39 -3.89 16.54 3.26
N ALA A 40 -4.10 16.66 1.96
CA ALA A 40 -4.19 15.53 1.07
C ALA A 40 -2.87 14.74 1.02
N CYS A 41 -2.94 13.48 0.63
CA CYS A 41 -1.77 12.60 0.51
C CYS A 41 -0.96 12.44 1.81
N SER A 42 -1.58 12.59 2.98
CA SER A 42 -0.93 12.58 4.31
C SER A 42 -0.04 11.35 4.55
N THR A 43 -0.43 10.18 4.06
CA THR A 43 0.40 8.96 4.15
C THR A 43 1.71 9.12 3.38
N TRP A 44 1.73 9.77 2.22
CA TRP A 44 2.94 10.03 1.45
C TRP A 44 3.86 11.02 2.16
N HIS A 45 3.31 12.05 2.77
CA HIS A 45 4.07 12.98 3.63
C HIS A 45 4.72 12.28 4.83
N SER A 46 4.11 11.20 5.32
CA SER A 46 4.64 10.44 6.47
C SER A 46 5.74 9.45 6.13
N TYR A 47 6.06 9.19 4.86
CA TYR A 47 7.17 8.31 4.49
C TYR A 47 8.53 9.00 4.61
N TYR A 48 9.60 8.19 4.70
CA TYR A 48 10.97 8.68 4.75
C TYR A 48 11.37 9.39 3.43
N PRO A 49 12.20 10.46 3.49
CA PRO A 49 12.54 11.26 2.30
C PRO A 49 13.19 10.48 1.16
N SER A 50 14.03 9.50 1.50
CA SER A 50 14.73 8.67 0.50
C SER A 50 13.85 7.60 -0.16
N LEU A 51 12.55 7.51 0.18
CA LEU A 51 11.64 6.57 -0.46
C LEU A 51 11.59 6.83 -1.98
N ARG A 52 11.83 5.78 -2.74
CA ARG A 52 11.74 5.78 -4.20
C ARG A 52 10.59 4.87 -4.65
N MET A 53 9.85 5.30 -5.66
CA MET A 53 8.76 4.48 -6.22
C MET A 53 9.28 3.15 -6.77
N ASN A 54 8.52 2.08 -6.54
CA ASN A 54 8.82 0.74 -7.05
C ASN A 54 8.26 0.51 -8.47
N SER A 55 7.35 1.35 -8.92
CA SER A 55 6.76 1.28 -10.25
C SER A 55 7.39 2.31 -11.19
N TRP A 56 7.59 1.90 -12.45
CA TRP A 56 8.14 2.78 -13.47
C TRP A 56 7.22 3.99 -13.70
N ARG A 57 7.82 5.19 -13.80
CA ARG A 57 7.10 6.47 -13.96
C ARG A 57 6.01 6.43 -15.03
N ARG A 58 6.32 5.84 -16.21
CA ARG A 58 5.36 5.75 -17.31
C ARG A 58 4.08 4.96 -16.99
N LEU A 59 4.15 4.09 -16.01
CA LEU A 59 3.02 3.27 -15.55
C LEU A 59 2.36 3.84 -14.30
N SER A 60 2.89 4.92 -13.73
CA SER A 60 2.49 5.44 -12.40
C SER A 60 1.68 6.74 -12.45
N SER A 61 1.34 7.19 -13.65
CA SER A 61 0.51 8.38 -13.84
C SER A 61 -0.94 8.12 -13.42
N LEU A 62 -1.55 9.08 -12.76
CA LEU A 62 -2.98 9.08 -12.47
C LEU A 62 -3.79 9.61 -13.67
N PRO A 63 -5.11 9.40 -13.71
CA PRO A 63 -6.00 9.93 -14.74
C PRO A 63 -5.82 11.46 -14.91
N GLY A 64 -5.87 11.94 -16.14
CA GLY A 64 -5.83 13.36 -16.47
C GLY A 64 -4.44 14.00 -16.50
N MET A 65 -3.45 13.50 -15.74
CA MET A 65 -2.13 14.12 -15.68
C MET A 65 -1.00 13.08 -15.71
N ARG A 66 0.00 13.30 -16.55
CA ARG A 66 1.21 12.45 -16.61
C ARG A 66 2.26 12.89 -15.60
N LEU A 67 2.95 11.91 -15.00
CA LEU A 67 4.17 12.16 -14.24
C LEU A 67 5.26 12.69 -15.18
N SER A 68 5.86 13.84 -14.85
CA SER A 68 6.87 14.51 -15.67
C SER A 68 8.12 13.64 -15.88
N ALA A 69 8.77 13.81 -17.04
CA ALA A 69 10.02 13.13 -17.34
C ALA A 69 11.18 13.59 -16.44
N GLU A 70 11.12 14.80 -15.94
CA GLU A 70 12.11 15.39 -15.02
C GLU A 70 12.30 14.59 -13.74
N TYR A 71 11.28 13.85 -13.26
CA TYR A 71 11.37 13.00 -12.08
C TYR A 71 12.12 11.68 -12.32
N GLY A 72 12.69 11.49 -13.50
CA GLY A 72 13.42 10.26 -13.85
C GLY A 72 12.53 9.02 -13.96
N PRO A 73 13.12 7.84 -14.13
CA PRO A 73 12.37 6.60 -14.33
C PRO A 73 11.64 6.10 -13.08
N TRP A 74 12.16 6.37 -11.89
CA TRP A 74 11.61 6.01 -10.59
C TRP A 74 11.61 7.23 -9.66
N PRO A 75 10.53 8.01 -9.65
CA PRO A 75 10.41 9.21 -8.83
C PRO A 75 10.66 8.96 -7.35
N MET A 76 11.25 9.93 -6.69
CA MET A 76 11.36 9.97 -5.23
C MET A 76 10.03 10.37 -4.61
N ARG A 77 9.92 10.20 -3.28
CA ARG A 77 8.75 10.63 -2.52
C ARG A 77 8.38 12.10 -2.81
N ASP A 78 9.35 12.98 -2.81
CA ASP A 78 9.12 14.42 -2.96
C ASP A 78 8.72 14.79 -4.40
N ASP A 79 9.27 14.10 -5.42
CA ASP A 79 8.82 14.22 -6.81
C ASP A 79 7.34 13.85 -6.95
N PHE A 80 6.93 12.76 -6.28
CA PHE A 80 5.55 12.33 -6.30
C PHE A 80 4.63 13.30 -5.55
N LEU A 81 5.09 13.86 -4.43
CA LEU A 81 4.35 14.88 -3.70
C LEU A 81 4.22 16.18 -4.53
N ALA A 82 5.26 16.60 -5.23
CA ALA A 82 5.20 17.73 -6.16
C ALA A 82 4.20 17.48 -7.30
N TYR A 83 4.20 16.28 -7.86
CA TYR A 83 3.20 15.86 -8.84
C TYR A 83 1.78 15.91 -8.26
N MET A 84 1.56 15.39 -7.04
CA MET A 84 0.24 15.40 -6.40
C MET A 84 -0.23 16.81 -6.06
N LYS A 85 0.68 17.72 -5.70
CA LYS A 85 0.35 19.13 -5.49
C LYS A 85 -0.21 19.75 -6.77
N LYS A 86 0.48 19.61 -7.90
CA LYS A 86 -0.02 20.08 -9.22
C LYS A 86 -1.33 19.40 -9.60
N TYR A 87 -1.46 18.10 -9.30
CA TYR A 87 -2.67 17.33 -9.58
C TYR A 87 -3.89 17.91 -8.84
N ILE A 88 -3.73 18.27 -7.57
CA ILE A 88 -4.76 18.86 -6.73
C ILE A 88 -5.11 20.28 -7.23
N GLU A 89 -4.12 21.10 -7.57
CA GLU A 89 -4.31 22.45 -8.11
C GLU A 89 -5.15 22.44 -9.40
N VAL A 90 -4.88 21.49 -10.32
CA VAL A 90 -5.63 21.36 -11.58
C VAL A 90 -7.02 20.75 -11.37
N LEU A 91 -7.13 19.77 -10.47
CA LEU A 91 -8.39 19.09 -10.18
C LEU A 91 -9.38 20.01 -9.46
N ASP A 92 -8.87 20.90 -8.60
CA ASP A 92 -9.65 21.78 -7.72
C ASP A 92 -10.78 21.00 -7.00
N PRO A 93 -10.44 20.01 -6.16
CA PRO A 93 -11.42 19.14 -5.53
C PRO A 93 -12.03 19.80 -4.27
N ASP A 94 -13.30 19.58 -4.02
CA ASP A 94 -13.89 19.88 -2.72
C ASP A 94 -13.48 18.82 -1.69
N ILE A 95 -12.65 19.21 -0.71
CA ILE A 95 -12.12 18.30 0.32
C ILE A 95 -12.46 18.85 1.71
N ARG A 96 -13.19 18.05 2.50
CA ARG A 96 -13.34 18.28 3.94
C ARG A 96 -12.19 17.60 4.69
N TYR A 97 -11.23 18.37 5.08
CA TYR A 97 -10.13 17.95 5.95
C TYR A 97 -10.57 17.82 7.41
N GLU A 98 -9.70 17.21 8.24
CA GLU A 98 -9.90 17.03 9.68
C GLU A 98 -11.26 16.38 10.02
N THR A 99 -11.77 15.58 9.10
CA THR A 99 -13.06 14.90 9.21
C THR A 99 -12.85 13.40 9.22
N ASP A 100 -12.85 12.80 10.40
CA ASP A 100 -12.69 11.35 10.52
C ASP A 100 -14.01 10.63 10.26
N VAL A 101 -13.93 9.60 9.42
CA VAL A 101 -15.05 8.69 9.15
C VAL A 101 -14.86 7.45 9.99
N HIS A 102 -15.76 7.19 10.92
CA HIS A 102 -15.69 6.07 11.82
C HIS A 102 -16.63 4.92 11.45
N ARG A 103 -17.67 5.17 10.62
CA ARG A 103 -18.60 4.14 10.19
C ARG A 103 -19.31 4.50 8.89
N VAL A 104 -19.64 3.50 8.08
CA VAL A 104 -20.52 3.64 6.91
C VAL A 104 -21.68 2.68 7.08
N ASP A 105 -22.91 3.20 7.12
CA ASP A 105 -24.14 2.44 7.29
C ASP A 105 -24.98 2.51 6.02
N ARG A 106 -25.92 1.57 5.89
CA ARG A 106 -26.86 1.53 4.78
C ARG A 106 -28.27 1.95 5.24
N GLU A 107 -28.86 2.90 4.54
CA GLU A 107 -30.28 3.24 4.61
C GLU A 107 -30.98 2.86 3.29
N PRO A 108 -32.32 2.78 3.24
CA PRO A 108 -33.03 2.55 1.98
C PRO A 108 -32.66 3.55 0.88
N GLY A 109 -32.02 3.05 -0.19
CA GLY A 109 -31.64 3.85 -1.37
C GLY A 109 -30.39 4.72 -1.22
N ARG A 110 -29.69 4.74 -0.08
CA ARG A 110 -28.50 5.56 0.17
C ARG A 110 -27.57 5.00 1.24
N TRP A 111 -26.38 5.54 1.30
CA TRP A 111 -25.39 5.31 2.33
C TRP A 111 -25.34 6.47 3.31
N VAL A 112 -25.08 6.17 4.57
CA VAL A 112 -24.80 7.15 5.63
C VAL A 112 -23.35 7.02 6.03
N VAL A 113 -22.58 8.07 5.81
CA VAL A 113 -21.18 8.18 6.21
C VAL A 113 -21.14 8.96 7.53
N ARG A 114 -20.86 8.26 8.62
CA ARG A 114 -20.79 8.85 9.95
C ARG A 114 -19.41 9.42 10.20
N THR A 115 -19.38 10.71 10.45
CA THR A 115 -18.14 11.47 10.60
C THR A 115 -18.08 12.23 11.92
N SER A 116 -16.89 12.68 12.30
CA SER A 116 -16.67 13.58 13.43
C SER A 116 -17.38 14.93 13.27
N GLY A 117 -17.75 15.34 12.05
CA GLY A 117 -18.46 16.57 11.73
C GLY A 117 -19.95 16.37 11.42
N GLY A 118 -20.53 15.20 11.78
CA GLY A 118 -21.92 14.86 11.50
C GLY A 118 -22.11 13.86 10.36
N ASP A 119 -23.32 13.40 10.16
CA ASP A 119 -23.67 12.38 9.17
C ASP A 119 -23.82 12.98 7.78
N LEU A 120 -23.20 12.33 6.80
CA LEU A 120 -23.35 12.66 5.38
C LEU A 120 -24.08 11.54 4.66
N ARG A 121 -24.85 11.87 3.64
CA ARG A 121 -25.66 10.90 2.91
C ARG A 121 -25.37 10.98 1.41
N ALA A 122 -25.20 9.80 0.77
CA ALA A 122 -24.99 9.71 -0.67
C ALA A 122 -25.53 8.38 -1.22
N ARG A 123 -25.89 8.35 -2.50
CA ARG A 123 -26.21 7.10 -3.21
C ARG A 123 -24.95 6.28 -3.49
N ASN A 124 -23.84 6.96 -3.71
CA ASN A 124 -22.55 6.33 -4.06
C ASN A 124 -21.48 6.79 -3.10
N VAL A 125 -20.81 5.82 -2.48
CA VAL A 125 -19.68 6.03 -1.58
C VAL A 125 -18.47 5.26 -2.12
N VAL A 126 -17.33 5.93 -2.19
CA VAL A 126 -16.05 5.32 -2.58
C VAL A 126 -15.12 5.32 -1.39
N VAL A 127 -14.71 4.13 -0.94
CA VAL A 127 -13.73 3.97 0.14
C VAL A 127 -12.34 3.95 -0.48
N ALA A 128 -11.51 4.95 -0.15
CA ALA A 128 -10.15 5.15 -0.65
C ALA A 128 -9.14 5.44 0.47
N THR A 129 -9.36 4.85 1.67
CA THR A 129 -8.56 5.11 2.88
C THR A 129 -7.16 4.51 2.85
N GLY A 130 -6.86 3.69 1.84
CA GLY A 130 -5.53 3.13 1.57
C GLY A 130 -5.18 1.89 2.39
N LEU A 131 -4.10 1.23 1.97
CA LEU A 131 -3.60 -0.03 2.58
C LEU A 131 -2.72 0.21 3.81
N HIS A 132 -2.18 1.42 3.97
CA HIS A 132 -1.14 1.74 4.96
C HIS A 132 -1.70 2.63 6.09
N ARG A 133 -2.88 2.27 6.62
CA ARG A 133 -3.56 3.07 7.64
C ARG A 133 -2.98 2.85 9.03
N LYS A 134 -2.71 1.59 9.41
CA LYS A 134 -2.24 1.22 10.75
C LYS A 134 -0.95 0.39 10.67
N PRO A 135 0.11 0.76 11.41
CA PRO A 135 1.27 -0.09 11.60
C PRO A 135 0.87 -1.46 12.13
N PHE A 136 1.54 -2.51 11.66
CA PHE A 136 1.34 -3.85 12.16
C PHE A 136 2.62 -4.32 12.88
N VAL A 137 2.52 -4.56 14.15
CA VAL A 137 3.55 -5.23 14.94
C VAL A 137 2.98 -6.58 15.35
N PRO A 138 3.67 -7.71 15.05
CA PRO A 138 3.26 -9.00 15.59
C PRO A 138 3.23 -9.00 17.11
N ASP A 139 2.39 -9.83 17.68
CA ASP A 139 2.33 -10.04 19.11
C ASP A 139 3.52 -10.94 19.53
N TRP A 140 4.67 -10.33 19.73
CA TRP A 140 5.87 -11.03 20.16
C TRP A 140 5.93 -11.10 21.68
N PRO A 141 6.04 -12.32 22.27
CA PRO A 141 6.24 -12.47 23.69
C PRO A 141 7.45 -11.63 24.18
N GLY A 142 7.29 -10.95 25.30
CA GLY A 142 8.34 -10.17 25.96
C GLY A 142 8.67 -8.80 25.33
N LEU A 143 7.97 -8.38 24.25
CA LEU A 143 8.24 -7.09 23.61
C LEU A 143 8.04 -5.89 24.56
N ASP A 144 7.03 -5.95 25.42
CA ASP A 144 6.73 -4.88 26.37
C ASP A 144 7.79 -4.74 27.48
N GLU A 145 8.61 -5.79 27.69
CA GLU A 145 9.71 -5.79 28.68
C GLU A 145 11.06 -5.43 28.04
N PHE A 146 11.12 -5.27 26.73
CA PHE A 146 12.37 -4.99 26.01
C PHE A 146 12.89 -3.58 26.35
N GLU A 147 14.10 -3.51 26.89
CA GLU A 147 14.74 -2.26 27.33
C GLU A 147 15.49 -1.54 26.20
N GLY A 148 15.70 -2.17 25.03
CA GLY A 148 16.32 -1.55 23.87
C GLY A 148 15.35 -0.62 23.12
N GLU A 149 15.89 0.18 22.22
CA GLU A 149 15.07 1.06 21.37
C GLU A 149 14.25 0.21 20.37
N PHE A 150 12.94 0.36 20.37
CA PHE A 150 12.05 -0.30 19.42
C PHE A 150 11.23 0.74 18.65
N LEU A 151 11.24 0.65 17.32
CA LEU A 151 10.40 1.48 16.47
C LEU A 151 9.80 0.69 15.30
N HIS A 152 8.59 1.07 14.91
CA HIS A 152 8.03 0.59 13.64
C HIS A 152 8.59 1.42 12.48
N ALA A 153 8.82 0.80 11.32
CA ALA A 153 9.36 1.46 10.12
C ALA A 153 8.56 2.70 9.66
N ARG A 154 7.29 2.84 10.09
CA ARG A 154 6.50 4.05 9.86
C ARG A 154 7.09 5.29 10.55
N SER A 155 7.78 5.12 11.66
CA SER A 155 8.43 6.21 12.41
C SER A 155 9.85 6.52 11.92
N TYR A 156 10.43 5.63 11.10
CA TYR A 156 11.74 5.86 10.49
C TYR A 156 11.70 7.07 9.53
N ARG A 157 12.74 7.91 9.55
CA ARG A 157 12.87 9.09 8.68
C ARG A 157 14.19 9.12 7.92
N VAL A 158 15.30 9.08 8.63
CA VAL A 158 16.67 9.20 8.10
C VAL A 158 17.58 8.17 8.78
N PRO A 159 18.67 7.76 8.14
CA PRO A 159 19.56 6.75 8.72
C PRO A 159 20.53 7.28 9.76
N ASP A 160 20.79 8.61 9.79
CA ASP A 160 21.85 9.20 10.63
C ASP A 160 21.76 8.87 12.13
N PRO A 161 20.58 8.80 12.78
CA PRO A 161 20.47 8.44 14.21
C PRO A 161 20.95 7.02 14.54
N PHE A 162 21.19 6.18 13.52
CA PHE A 162 21.60 4.80 13.68
C PHE A 162 23.10 4.59 13.43
N ALA A 163 23.85 5.64 13.09
CA ALA A 163 25.30 5.57 12.94
C ALA A 163 25.96 5.07 14.23
N GLY A 164 26.91 4.14 14.12
CA GLY A 164 27.59 3.50 15.25
C GLY A 164 26.77 2.50 16.06
N LYS A 165 25.46 2.38 15.83
CA LYS A 165 24.58 1.44 16.54
C LYS A 165 24.56 0.05 15.90
N ASP A 166 24.26 -0.96 16.72
CA ASP A 166 23.87 -2.31 16.28
C ASP A 166 22.36 -2.34 16.02
N VAL A 167 21.96 -2.50 14.77
CA VAL A 167 20.57 -2.36 14.33
C VAL A 167 20.02 -3.69 13.81
N LEU A 168 18.87 -4.12 14.32
CA LEU A 168 18.09 -5.23 13.79
C LEU A 168 16.88 -4.72 13.01
N VAL A 169 16.85 -4.93 11.70
CA VAL A 169 15.68 -4.66 10.85
C VAL A 169 14.86 -5.93 10.69
N VAL A 170 13.61 -5.93 11.13
CA VAL A 170 12.74 -7.11 11.07
C VAL A 170 11.80 -7.04 9.87
N GLY A 171 11.99 -7.94 8.90
CA GLY A 171 11.18 -8.05 7.69
C GLY A 171 11.89 -7.61 6.41
N CYS A 172 11.78 -8.44 5.37
CA CYS A 172 12.42 -8.29 4.06
C CYS A 172 11.42 -7.81 2.98
N GLY A 173 10.51 -6.91 3.34
CA GLY A 173 9.68 -6.17 2.36
C GLY A 173 10.45 -4.98 1.77
N PRO A 174 9.88 -4.27 0.79
CA PRO A 174 10.55 -3.11 0.16
C PRO A 174 11.07 -2.08 1.19
N THR A 175 10.27 -1.75 2.19
CA THR A 175 10.67 -0.80 3.25
C THR A 175 11.82 -1.32 4.10
N GLY A 176 11.80 -2.62 4.48
CA GLY A 176 12.87 -3.21 5.28
C GLY A 176 14.20 -3.23 4.52
N ILE A 177 14.17 -3.55 3.23
CA ILE A 177 15.35 -3.50 2.35
C ILE A 177 15.91 -2.08 2.27
N ASP A 178 15.06 -1.09 2.00
CA ASP A 178 15.47 0.31 1.89
C ASP A 178 16.13 0.80 3.20
N ILE A 179 15.52 0.49 4.35
CA ILE A 179 16.02 0.90 5.66
C ILE A 179 17.35 0.20 6.00
N ALA A 180 17.42 -1.13 5.83
CA ALA A 180 18.65 -1.88 6.15
C ALA A 180 19.84 -1.38 5.33
N VAL A 181 19.65 -1.15 4.03
CA VAL A 181 20.68 -0.62 3.13
C VAL A 181 21.06 0.81 3.52
N ALA A 182 20.08 1.67 3.80
CA ALA A 182 20.35 3.05 4.18
C ALA A 182 21.13 3.16 5.51
N VAL A 183 20.73 2.38 6.51
CA VAL A 183 21.38 2.35 7.84
C VAL A 183 22.80 1.77 7.73
N ALA A 184 23.01 0.71 6.93
CA ALA A 184 24.34 0.16 6.70
C ALA A 184 25.27 1.17 6.00
N ASN A 185 24.75 1.92 5.02
CA ASN A 185 25.51 2.94 4.31
C ASN A 185 25.81 4.19 5.18
N ALA A 186 25.01 4.46 6.20
CA ALA A 186 25.20 5.57 7.12
C ALA A 186 26.17 5.25 8.29
N GLY A 187 26.81 4.08 8.27
CA GLY A 187 27.85 3.75 9.25
C GLY A 187 27.33 3.17 10.57
N ALA A 188 26.21 2.45 10.55
CA ALA A 188 25.85 1.60 11.69
C ALA A 188 27.00 0.61 11.98
N SER A 189 27.27 0.33 13.25
CA SER A 189 28.35 -0.60 13.64
C SER A 189 28.06 -2.03 13.20
N ARG A 190 26.80 -2.39 13.15
CA ARG A 190 26.29 -3.68 12.65
C ARG A 190 24.86 -3.52 12.17
N VAL A 191 24.53 -4.15 11.04
CA VAL A 191 23.14 -4.25 10.57
C VAL A 191 22.77 -5.70 10.40
N ARG A 192 21.72 -6.13 11.07
CA ARG A 192 21.11 -7.45 10.88
C ARG A 192 19.75 -7.29 10.26
N MET A 193 19.42 -8.19 9.34
CA MET A 193 18.09 -8.28 8.76
C MET A 193 17.46 -9.62 9.12
N SER A 194 16.38 -9.58 9.90
CA SER A 194 15.62 -10.78 10.25
C SER A 194 14.65 -11.13 9.12
N ILE A 195 14.81 -12.32 8.54
CA ILE A 195 14.03 -12.80 7.41
C ILE A 195 13.38 -14.15 7.75
N ARG A 196 12.07 -14.15 8.01
CA ARG A 196 11.29 -15.38 8.23
C ARG A 196 10.96 -16.11 6.92
N ASN A 197 10.59 -15.37 5.89
CA ASN A 197 10.29 -15.88 4.56
C ASN A 197 10.95 -14.97 3.52
N MET A 198 11.84 -15.55 2.71
CA MET A 198 12.49 -14.80 1.65
C MET A 198 11.50 -14.45 0.55
N PRO A 199 11.32 -13.16 0.21
CA PRO A 199 10.48 -12.76 -0.92
C PRO A 199 11.18 -13.05 -2.25
N VAL A 200 10.43 -13.07 -3.33
CA VAL A 200 11.01 -13.04 -4.67
C VAL A 200 11.61 -11.65 -4.92
N LEU A 201 12.93 -11.58 -5.07
CA LEU A 201 13.61 -10.30 -5.36
C LEU A 201 13.74 -10.07 -6.86
N PHE A 202 13.49 -8.83 -7.27
CA PHE A 202 13.62 -8.37 -8.64
C PHE A 202 14.59 -7.21 -8.76
N LYS A 203 15.33 -7.16 -9.86
CA LYS A 203 16.09 -5.94 -10.23
C LYS A 203 15.13 -4.85 -10.65
N LEU A 204 15.39 -3.62 -10.22
CA LEU A 204 14.64 -2.45 -10.65
C LEU A 204 14.96 -2.15 -12.11
N SER A 205 14.00 -2.38 -13.02
CA SER A 205 14.15 -2.10 -14.44
C SER A 205 12.79 -1.79 -15.10
N PRO A 206 12.76 -1.03 -16.22
CA PRO A 206 11.53 -0.81 -16.98
C PRO A 206 10.92 -2.12 -17.47
N THR A 207 11.75 -3.09 -17.90
CA THR A 207 11.32 -4.41 -18.35
C THR A 207 10.66 -5.20 -17.25
N THR A 208 11.21 -5.21 -16.03
CA THR A 208 10.58 -5.82 -14.84
C THR A 208 9.22 -5.17 -14.55
N SER A 209 9.14 -3.85 -14.61
CA SER A 209 7.88 -3.14 -14.37
C SER A 209 6.80 -3.46 -15.41
N LEU A 210 7.17 -3.50 -16.70
CA LEU A 210 6.26 -3.89 -17.78
C LEU A 210 5.81 -5.35 -17.65
N LEU A 211 6.75 -6.25 -17.37
CA LEU A 211 6.47 -7.68 -17.20
C LEU A 211 5.53 -7.91 -16.01
N CYS A 212 5.76 -7.25 -14.88
CA CYS A 212 4.86 -7.32 -13.72
C CYS A 212 3.43 -6.87 -14.07
N GLN A 213 3.27 -5.81 -14.89
CA GLN A 213 1.95 -5.36 -15.31
C GLN A 213 1.30 -6.32 -16.32
N ALA A 214 2.06 -6.80 -17.30
CA ALA A 214 1.57 -7.78 -18.28
C ALA A 214 1.11 -9.08 -17.61
N ILE A 215 1.88 -9.56 -16.64
CA ILE A 215 1.55 -10.75 -15.85
C ILE A 215 0.26 -10.53 -15.04
N LYS A 216 0.16 -9.39 -14.36
CA LYS A 216 -0.99 -9.09 -13.49
C LYS A 216 -2.31 -8.96 -14.23
N HIS A 217 -2.27 -8.42 -15.43
CA HIS A 217 -3.46 -8.14 -16.25
C HIS A 217 -3.61 -9.08 -17.44
N GLY A 218 -2.64 -9.97 -17.65
CA GLY A 218 -2.67 -10.96 -18.74
C GLY A 218 -3.45 -12.21 -18.38
N PRO A 219 -3.75 -13.05 -19.38
CA PRO A 219 -4.49 -14.30 -19.21
C PRO A 219 -3.65 -15.47 -18.69
N LEU A 220 -2.46 -15.18 -18.14
CA LEU A 220 -1.55 -16.23 -17.67
C LEU A 220 -2.05 -16.84 -16.34
N PRO A 221 -2.07 -18.19 -16.24
CA PRO A 221 -2.46 -18.84 -14.99
C PRO A 221 -1.41 -18.64 -13.91
N ASP A 222 -1.84 -18.53 -12.65
CA ASP A 222 -0.99 -18.22 -11.48
C ASP A 222 0.19 -19.19 -11.34
N TRP A 223 0.02 -20.46 -11.66
CA TRP A 223 1.10 -21.45 -11.57
C TRP A 223 2.27 -21.13 -12.51
N LEU A 224 1.98 -20.62 -13.71
CA LEU A 224 3.02 -20.23 -14.67
C LEU A 224 3.75 -18.97 -14.21
N VAL A 225 3.00 -17.99 -13.69
CA VAL A 225 3.56 -16.77 -13.10
C VAL A 225 4.48 -17.10 -11.92
N ASN A 226 4.06 -18.02 -11.06
CA ASN A 226 4.85 -18.44 -9.91
C ASN A 226 6.17 -19.08 -10.35
N ARG A 227 6.13 -20.02 -11.32
CA ARG A 227 7.36 -20.66 -11.86
C ARG A 227 8.28 -19.64 -12.52
N ALA A 228 7.72 -18.74 -13.34
CA ALA A 228 8.49 -17.69 -14.02
C ALA A 228 9.16 -16.74 -13.03
N SER A 229 8.48 -16.34 -11.96
CA SER A 229 9.05 -15.46 -10.94
C SER A 229 10.20 -16.12 -10.16
N LEU A 230 10.08 -17.39 -9.82
CA LEU A 230 11.15 -18.15 -9.16
C LEU A 230 12.36 -18.35 -10.09
N LEU A 231 12.11 -18.70 -11.36
CA LEU A 231 13.17 -18.83 -12.35
C LEU A 231 13.89 -17.51 -12.57
N MET A 232 13.16 -16.41 -12.70
CA MET A 232 13.72 -15.07 -12.85
C MET A 232 14.58 -14.68 -11.64
N HIS A 233 14.12 -14.95 -10.42
CA HIS A 233 14.88 -14.73 -9.20
C HIS A 233 16.22 -15.50 -9.27
N ARG A 234 16.17 -16.80 -9.59
CA ARG A 234 17.37 -17.65 -9.69
C ARG A 234 18.35 -17.19 -10.77
N LEU A 235 17.84 -16.80 -11.94
CA LEU A 235 18.68 -16.30 -13.04
C LEU A 235 19.32 -14.93 -12.71
N GLN A 236 18.63 -14.07 -11.97
CA GLN A 236 19.15 -12.75 -11.61
C GLN A 236 20.19 -12.79 -10.50
N TRP A 237 20.05 -13.68 -9.53
CA TRP A 237 20.80 -13.64 -8.29
C TRP A 237 21.68 -14.88 -8.03
N GLY A 238 21.36 -16.01 -8.67
CA GLY A 238 22.02 -17.29 -8.42
C GLY A 238 21.62 -17.91 -7.07
N ASP A 239 22.50 -18.71 -6.52
CA ASP A 239 22.38 -19.25 -5.16
C ASP A 239 22.98 -18.29 -4.14
N LEU A 240 22.17 -17.89 -3.18
CA LEU A 240 22.53 -16.96 -2.11
C LEU A 240 22.57 -17.64 -0.73
N SER A 241 22.44 -18.96 -0.68
CA SER A 241 22.38 -19.73 0.58
C SER A 241 23.62 -19.57 1.46
N SER A 242 24.81 -19.47 0.84
CA SER A 242 26.07 -19.20 1.53
C SER A 242 26.12 -17.85 2.26
N TYR A 243 25.23 -16.93 1.91
CA TYR A 243 25.07 -15.63 2.55
C TYR A 243 23.88 -15.56 3.53
N GLY A 244 23.29 -16.72 3.88
CA GLY A 244 22.14 -16.80 4.77
C GLY A 244 20.79 -16.45 4.12
N LEU A 245 20.76 -16.16 2.81
CA LEU A 245 19.55 -15.88 2.07
C LEU A 245 18.99 -17.17 1.46
N ALA A 246 17.97 -17.74 2.09
CA ALA A 246 17.28 -18.92 1.54
C ALA A 246 16.59 -18.61 0.22
N ALA A 247 16.42 -19.60 -0.64
CA ALA A 247 15.60 -19.44 -1.85
C ALA A 247 14.13 -19.17 -1.48
N PRO A 248 13.41 -18.33 -2.25
CA PRO A 248 11.97 -18.18 -2.07
C PRO A 248 11.26 -19.52 -2.20
N LYS A 249 10.42 -19.87 -1.21
CA LYS A 249 9.68 -21.16 -1.19
C LYS A 249 8.56 -21.22 -2.19
N GLU A 250 8.02 -20.08 -2.60
CA GLU A 250 6.87 -19.95 -3.49
C GLU A 250 7.03 -18.74 -4.41
N GLY A 251 6.28 -18.72 -5.51
CA GLY A 251 6.28 -17.58 -6.44
C GLY A 251 5.47 -16.40 -5.95
N THR A 252 5.55 -15.30 -6.68
CA THR A 252 4.95 -14.02 -6.26
C THR A 252 3.45 -14.06 -6.04
N MET A 253 2.68 -14.76 -6.90
CA MET A 253 1.22 -14.80 -6.77
C MET A 253 0.79 -15.65 -5.57
N ALA A 254 1.35 -16.87 -5.43
CA ALA A 254 1.06 -17.76 -4.31
C ALA A 254 1.42 -17.13 -2.98
N GLY A 255 2.64 -16.59 -2.85
CA GLY A 255 3.09 -15.92 -1.66
C GLY A 255 2.23 -14.70 -1.31
N THR A 256 1.88 -13.88 -2.31
CA THR A 256 1.01 -12.70 -2.11
C THR A 256 -0.40 -13.10 -1.66
N ALA A 257 -0.97 -14.16 -2.23
CA ALA A 257 -2.27 -14.68 -1.81
C ALA A 257 -2.26 -15.19 -0.37
N ARG A 258 -1.20 -15.92 0.01
CA ARG A 258 -1.05 -16.48 1.36
C ARG A 258 -0.87 -15.42 2.45
N ILE A 259 0.00 -14.43 2.23
CA ILE A 259 0.32 -13.42 3.26
C ILE A 259 -0.58 -12.17 3.20
N GLY A 260 -1.35 -12.00 2.13
CA GLY A 260 -2.26 -10.87 1.94
C GLY A 260 -1.57 -9.53 1.65
N HIS A 261 -0.27 -9.52 1.32
CA HIS A 261 0.48 -8.34 0.87
C HIS A 261 1.57 -8.77 -0.12
N SER A 262 2.39 -7.83 -0.66
CA SER A 262 3.40 -8.18 -1.66
C SER A 262 4.39 -9.23 -1.16
N TYR A 263 4.51 -10.34 -1.88
CA TYR A 263 5.57 -11.33 -1.69
C TYR A 263 6.77 -11.09 -2.62
N GLY A 264 6.68 -10.10 -3.50
CA GLY A 264 7.78 -9.61 -4.33
C GLY A 264 8.35 -8.30 -3.80
N ALA A 265 9.66 -8.14 -3.85
CA ALA A 265 10.35 -6.92 -3.48
C ALA A 265 11.40 -6.54 -4.55
N ILE A 266 11.71 -5.25 -4.64
CA ILE A 266 12.80 -4.77 -5.48
C ILE A 266 14.07 -4.75 -4.65
N ASP A 267 15.12 -5.40 -5.15
CA ASP A 267 16.45 -5.24 -4.57
C ASP A 267 16.99 -3.84 -4.86
N ARG A 268 17.38 -3.16 -3.81
CA ARG A 268 17.99 -1.83 -3.85
C ARG A 268 19.33 -1.78 -3.16
N GLY A 269 20.06 -2.89 -3.23
CA GLY A 269 21.39 -3.04 -2.64
C GLY A 269 21.46 -4.01 -1.48
N LEU A 270 20.36 -4.71 -1.14
CA LEU A 270 20.38 -5.76 -0.12
C LEU A 270 21.38 -6.85 -0.49
N ILE A 271 21.29 -7.38 -1.72
CA ILE A 271 22.18 -8.47 -2.18
C ILE A 271 23.64 -8.04 -2.15
N ALA A 272 23.95 -6.80 -2.58
CA ALA A 272 25.30 -6.25 -2.50
C ALA A 272 25.75 -6.12 -1.03
N GLY A 273 24.90 -5.53 -0.18
CA GLY A 273 25.20 -5.34 1.25
C GLY A 273 25.45 -6.65 2.00
N VAL A 274 24.71 -7.71 1.65
CA VAL A 274 24.91 -9.05 2.23
C VAL A 274 26.21 -9.70 1.72
N ARG A 275 26.49 -9.64 0.41
CA ARG A 275 27.74 -10.18 -0.17
C ARG A 275 28.99 -9.50 0.35
N GLU A 276 28.90 -8.20 0.63
CA GLU A 276 30.01 -7.40 1.18
C GLU A 276 30.11 -7.50 2.71
N GLY A 277 29.24 -8.24 3.38
CA GLY A 277 29.22 -8.41 4.83
C GLY A 277 28.72 -7.17 5.60
N ARG A 278 28.16 -6.16 4.93
CA ARG A 278 27.57 -4.95 5.58
C ARG A 278 26.21 -5.23 6.20
N ILE A 279 25.51 -6.25 5.74
CA ILE A 279 24.21 -6.68 6.26
C ILE A 279 24.27 -8.17 6.54
N GLU A 280 24.08 -8.55 7.79
CA GLU A 280 23.99 -9.95 8.24
C GLU A 280 22.53 -10.40 8.17
N VAL A 281 22.27 -11.57 7.59
CA VAL A 281 20.94 -12.18 7.56
C VAL A 281 20.78 -13.08 8.78
N VAL A 282 19.67 -12.91 9.51
CA VAL A 282 19.32 -13.74 10.66
C VAL A 282 17.89 -14.30 10.50
N PRO A 283 17.57 -15.45 11.12
CA PRO A 283 16.22 -16.03 11.10
C PRO A 283 15.13 -15.12 11.64
N GLY A 284 13.88 -15.55 11.55
CA GLY A 284 12.73 -14.84 12.05
C GLY A 284 12.78 -14.58 13.55
N VAL A 285 12.21 -13.45 13.99
CA VAL A 285 12.04 -13.13 15.41
C VAL A 285 10.88 -13.94 15.97
N THR A 286 11.09 -14.56 17.13
CA THR A 286 10.08 -15.34 17.89
C THR A 286 9.62 -14.66 19.18
N GLY A 287 10.45 -13.77 19.74
CA GLY A 287 10.14 -13.07 20.99
C GLY A 287 11.26 -12.14 21.42
N PHE A 288 11.10 -11.58 22.61
CA PHE A 288 12.04 -10.66 23.22
C PHE A 288 12.30 -11.07 24.68
N ASP A 289 13.51 -10.84 25.13
CA ASP A 289 13.87 -10.72 26.55
C ASP A 289 14.17 -9.23 26.82
N LYS A 290 14.43 -8.89 28.09
CA LYS A 290 14.76 -7.51 28.50
C LYS A 290 15.84 -6.85 27.63
N LYS A 291 16.88 -7.58 27.22
CA LYS A 291 18.03 -7.05 26.48
C LYS A 291 18.35 -7.81 25.21
N SER A 292 17.52 -8.77 24.81
CA SER A 292 17.80 -9.59 23.64
C SER A 292 16.56 -9.89 22.83
N VAL A 293 16.78 -10.16 21.55
CA VAL A 293 15.76 -10.60 20.58
C VAL A 293 15.99 -12.07 20.29
N LEU A 294 14.97 -12.89 20.48
CA LEU A 294 14.99 -14.33 20.26
C LEU A 294 14.69 -14.68 18.81
N LEU A 295 15.45 -15.61 18.23
CA LEU A 295 15.35 -16.02 16.84
C LEU A 295 14.79 -17.45 16.71
N GLU A 296 14.23 -17.77 15.53
CA GLU A 296 13.63 -19.09 15.23
C GLU A 296 14.60 -20.27 15.36
N ASP A 297 15.91 -20.06 15.27
CA ASP A 297 16.95 -21.10 15.42
C ASP A 297 17.46 -21.27 16.87
N GLY A 298 16.81 -20.62 17.83
CA GLY A 298 17.15 -20.67 19.24
C GLY A 298 18.29 -19.72 19.65
N ARG A 299 18.93 -19.02 18.71
CA ARG A 299 19.91 -17.96 19.02
C ARG A 299 19.21 -16.70 19.53
N SER A 300 19.97 -15.85 20.21
CA SER A 300 19.53 -14.50 20.55
C SER A 300 20.54 -13.46 20.06
N VAL A 301 20.07 -12.26 19.77
CA VAL A 301 20.88 -11.10 19.39
C VAL A 301 20.57 -9.93 20.33
N LYS A 302 21.55 -9.05 20.56
CA LYS A 302 21.42 -7.89 21.46
C LYS A 302 21.62 -6.61 20.65
N PRO A 303 20.63 -6.18 19.85
CA PRO A 303 20.73 -4.94 19.10
C PRO A 303 20.52 -3.73 20.04
N ASP A 304 21.13 -2.58 19.71
CA ASP A 304 20.80 -1.32 20.34
C ASP A 304 19.40 -0.82 19.90
N VAL A 305 19.04 -1.15 18.64
CA VAL A 305 17.77 -0.71 18.03
C VAL A 305 17.14 -1.82 17.22
N VAL A 306 15.82 -2.01 17.39
CA VAL A 306 14.98 -2.86 16.56
C VAL A 306 14.06 -1.99 15.68
N ILE A 307 14.12 -2.17 14.35
CA ILE A 307 13.24 -1.50 13.40
C ILE A 307 12.27 -2.53 12.81
N ALA A 308 11.03 -2.52 13.27
CA ALA A 308 9.99 -3.43 12.79
C ALA A 308 9.44 -2.99 11.42
N SER A 309 9.93 -3.59 10.34
CA SER A 309 9.42 -3.42 8.97
C SER A 309 8.38 -4.49 8.61
N THR A 310 7.45 -4.73 9.52
CA THR A 310 6.46 -5.80 9.49
C THR A 310 5.17 -5.45 8.74
N GLY A 311 5.19 -4.30 8.09
CA GLY A 311 4.11 -3.84 7.22
C GLY A 311 3.00 -3.09 7.94
N GLN A 312 1.93 -2.83 7.20
CA GLN A 312 0.78 -2.05 7.67
C GLN A 312 -0.52 -2.73 7.25
N ARG A 313 -1.63 -2.34 7.87
CA ARG A 313 -2.97 -2.89 7.63
C ARG A 313 -3.94 -1.77 7.20
N PRO A 314 -4.96 -2.07 6.38
CA PRO A 314 -5.98 -1.10 5.96
C PRO A 314 -6.90 -0.67 7.10
N ASP A 315 -7.02 -1.46 8.16
CA ASP A 315 -7.78 -1.14 9.39
C ASP A 315 -9.21 -0.65 9.09
N MET A 316 -9.98 -1.49 8.40
CA MET A 316 -11.34 -1.15 7.93
C MET A 316 -12.46 -1.82 8.73
N GLU A 317 -12.12 -2.67 9.72
CA GLU A 317 -13.11 -3.46 10.45
C GLU A 317 -14.13 -2.59 11.17
N GLY A 318 -13.69 -1.58 11.92
CA GLY A 318 -14.60 -0.63 12.58
C GLY A 318 -15.46 0.16 11.60
N LEU A 319 -14.92 0.45 10.42
CA LEU A 319 -15.60 1.22 9.39
C LEU A 319 -16.67 0.43 8.64
N LEU A 320 -16.39 -0.83 8.27
CA LEU A 320 -17.15 -1.61 7.29
C LEU A 320 -17.39 -3.07 7.68
N GLY A 321 -16.82 -3.58 8.80
CA GLY A 321 -16.86 -5.01 9.13
C GLY A 321 -18.28 -5.56 9.24
N HIS A 322 -19.21 -4.78 9.79
CA HIS A 322 -20.64 -5.13 9.93
C HIS A 322 -21.38 -5.26 8.59
N LEU A 323 -20.80 -4.80 7.48
CA LEU A 323 -21.41 -4.86 6.14
C LEU A 323 -21.09 -6.16 5.40
N GLY A 324 -20.19 -7.02 5.91
CA GLY A 324 -19.79 -8.26 5.23
C GLY A 324 -19.08 -8.03 3.87
N VAL A 325 -18.48 -6.87 3.65
CA VAL A 325 -17.79 -6.50 2.40
C VAL A 325 -16.28 -6.71 2.45
N LEU A 326 -15.76 -7.18 3.60
CA LEU A 326 -14.34 -7.47 3.80
C LEU A 326 -14.09 -8.98 3.71
N SER A 327 -12.97 -9.38 3.08
CA SER A 327 -12.58 -10.79 2.95
C SER A 327 -12.19 -11.46 4.26
N ARG A 328 -11.73 -10.68 5.27
CA ARG A 328 -11.40 -11.09 6.65
C ARG A 328 -11.61 -9.90 7.57
N PRO A 329 -11.78 -10.11 8.90
CA PRO A 329 -11.73 -9.02 9.87
C PRO A 329 -10.48 -8.16 9.67
N GLY A 330 -10.64 -6.84 9.58
CA GLY A 330 -9.55 -5.89 9.26
C GLY A 330 -8.87 -6.09 7.91
N GLY A 331 -9.41 -6.97 7.06
CA GLY A 331 -8.87 -7.35 5.77
C GLY A 331 -9.23 -6.40 4.64
N ARG A 332 -9.15 -6.93 3.43
CA ARG A 332 -9.39 -6.14 2.20
C ARG A 332 -10.82 -6.30 1.71
N PRO A 333 -11.32 -5.34 0.93
CA PRO A 333 -12.62 -5.49 0.27
C PRO A 333 -12.65 -6.73 -0.65
N VAL A 334 -13.81 -7.38 -0.68
CA VAL A 334 -14.04 -8.55 -1.56
C VAL A 334 -14.22 -8.16 -3.03
N VAL A 335 -14.45 -6.87 -3.32
CA VAL A 335 -14.61 -6.31 -4.67
C VAL A 335 -13.75 -5.06 -4.85
N HIS A 336 -13.44 -4.71 -6.10
CA HIS A 336 -12.59 -3.56 -6.44
C HIS A 336 -13.10 -2.82 -7.67
N GLY A 337 -12.70 -1.55 -7.79
CA GLY A 337 -13.02 -0.72 -8.95
C GLY A 337 -14.52 -0.53 -9.12
N GLY A 338 -15.02 -0.67 -10.34
CA GLY A 338 -16.42 -0.46 -10.67
C GLY A 338 -17.41 -1.55 -10.21
N ARG A 339 -16.95 -2.55 -9.46
CA ARG A 339 -17.79 -3.61 -8.90
C ARG A 339 -18.25 -3.25 -7.49
N THR A 340 -19.48 -3.62 -7.16
CA THR A 340 -20.04 -3.58 -5.80
C THR A 340 -20.42 -4.97 -5.34
N ALA A 341 -20.42 -5.22 -4.03
CA ALA A 341 -20.99 -6.45 -3.51
C ALA A 341 -22.51 -6.45 -3.75
N PRO A 342 -23.15 -7.60 -4.06
CA PRO A 342 -24.60 -7.66 -4.35
C PRO A 342 -25.48 -7.05 -3.27
N HIS A 343 -25.09 -7.20 -2.01
CA HIS A 343 -25.79 -6.67 -0.84
C HIS A 343 -25.39 -5.23 -0.48
N ALA A 344 -24.40 -4.66 -1.17
CA ALA A 344 -23.88 -3.31 -0.93
C ALA A 344 -23.77 -2.48 -2.22
N PRO A 345 -24.86 -2.33 -3.02
CA PRO A 345 -24.84 -1.54 -4.25
C PRO A 345 -24.55 -0.07 -3.94
N GLY A 346 -23.70 0.56 -4.77
CA GLY A 346 -23.28 1.96 -4.58
C GLY A 346 -22.10 2.13 -3.62
N LEU A 347 -21.56 1.06 -3.03
CA LEU A 347 -20.33 1.09 -2.23
C LEU A 347 -19.16 0.54 -3.05
N TYR A 348 -18.19 1.40 -3.35
CA TYR A 348 -17.03 1.10 -4.19
C TYR A 348 -15.74 1.17 -3.39
N PHE A 349 -14.69 0.50 -3.91
CA PHE A 349 -13.39 0.41 -3.26
C PHE A 349 -12.25 0.76 -4.23
N GLN A 350 -11.36 1.65 -3.78
CA GLN A 350 -10.27 2.20 -4.58
C GLN A 350 -8.91 1.98 -3.90
N GLY A 351 -7.95 1.36 -4.63
CA GLY A 351 -6.56 1.24 -4.17
C GLY A 351 -6.29 0.07 -3.24
N TYR A 352 -7.12 -0.98 -3.26
CA TYR A 352 -6.97 -2.17 -2.42
C TYR A 352 -6.53 -3.42 -3.16
N ARG A 353 -6.25 -3.33 -4.46
CA ARG A 353 -5.71 -4.48 -5.21
C ARG A 353 -4.37 -4.92 -4.65
N LEU A 354 -4.11 -6.22 -4.72
CA LEU A 354 -2.83 -6.77 -4.32
C LEU A 354 -1.70 -6.27 -5.25
N PRO A 355 -0.51 -5.93 -4.69
CA PRO A 355 0.66 -5.64 -5.52
C PRO A 355 0.98 -6.78 -6.51
N PRO A 356 1.74 -6.50 -7.58
CA PRO A 356 2.48 -5.27 -7.86
C PRO A 356 1.65 -4.18 -8.53
N GLY A 357 2.10 -2.90 -8.42
CA GLY A 357 1.59 -1.81 -9.25
C GLY A 357 0.32 -1.12 -8.77
N GLN A 358 0.30 -0.62 -7.53
CA GLN A 358 -0.88 0.07 -6.99
C GLN A 358 -1.32 1.31 -7.78
N LEU A 359 -0.39 2.18 -8.20
CA LEU A 359 -0.74 3.40 -8.94
C LEU A 359 -1.36 3.12 -10.32
N PRO A 360 -0.81 2.20 -11.15
CA PRO A 360 -1.49 1.76 -12.37
C PRO A 360 -2.90 1.25 -12.12
N ASP A 361 -3.08 0.43 -11.08
CA ASP A 361 -4.41 -0.10 -10.73
C ASP A 361 -5.37 1.00 -10.30
N MET A 362 -4.89 2.00 -9.56
CA MET A 362 -5.72 3.15 -9.14
C MET A 362 -6.28 3.88 -10.36
N ALA A 363 -5.49 4.06 -11.42
CA ALA A 363 -5.95 4.69 -12.65
C ALA A 363 -7.03 3.87 -13.38
N VAL A 364 -6.88 2.54 -13.40
CA VAL A 364 -7.86 1.62 -14.00
C VAL A 364 -9.15 1.60 -13.19
N ASP A 365 -9.04 1.41 -11.88
CA ASP A 365 -10.19 1.32 -10.97
C ASP A 365 -10.97 2.62 -10.91
N ALA A 366 -10.31 3.78 -10.89
CA ALA A 366 -10.97 5.08 -10.89
C ALA A 366 -11.88 5.28 -12.11
N ARG A 367 -11.38 4.94 -13.31
CA ARG A 367 -12.19 4.98 -14.54
C ARG A 367 -13.36 3.98 -14.51
N ALA A 368 -13.15 2.80 -13.93
CA ALA A 368 -14.19 1.79 -13.80
C ALA A 368 -15.29 2.23 -12.82
N ILE A 369 -14.92 2.85 -11.69
CA ILE A 369 -15.85 3.43 -10.72
C ILE A 369 -16.70 4.54 -11.36
N ALA A 370 -16.04 5.48 -12.05
CA ALA A 370 -16.75 6.57 -12.71
C ALA A 370 -17.77 6.05 -13.75
N ARG A 371 -17.40 5.03 -14.55
CA ARG A 371 -18.32 4.39 -15.50
C ARG A 371 -19.51 3.72 -14.80
N ALA A 372 -19.28 3.01 -13.71
CA ALA A 372 -20.33 2.34 -12.95
C ALA A 372 -21.34 3.36 -12.36
N ILE A 373 -20.83 4.44 -11.75
CA ILE A 373 -21.67 5.51 -11.19
C ILE A 373 -22.45 6.24 -12.30
N SER A 374 -21.84 6.50 -13.47
CA SER A 374 -22.52 7.13 -14.63
C SER A 374 -23.59 6.23 -15.22
N GLY A 375 -23.37 4.93 -15.29
CA GLY A 375 -24.33 3.93 -15.77
C GLY A 375 -25.58 3.88 -14.90
N THR A 376 -25.43 3.88 -13.59
CA THR A 376 -26.57 3.92 -12.64
C THR A 376 -27.42 5.20 -12.80
N ARG A 377 -26.81 6.35 -13.12
CA ARG A 377 -27.54 7.60 -13.39
C ARG A 377 -28.40 7.51 -14.64
N ARG A 378 -27.90 6.92 -15.74
CA ARG A 378 -28.66 6.73 -16.99
C ARG A 378 -29.90 5.86 -16.76
N PHE A 379 -29.78 4.78 -16.00
CA PHE A 379 -30.91 3.92 -15.65
C PHE A 379 -31.97 4.62 -14.80
N ALA A 380 -31.55 5.44 -13.84
CA ALA A 380 -32.48 6.21 -13.00
C ALA A 380 -33.29 7.23 -13.81
N LEU A 381 -32.65 7.93 -14.76
CA LEU A 381 -33.34 8.90 -15.65
C LEU A 381 -34.27 8.22 -16.63
N THR A 382 -33.92 7.07 -17.22
CA THR A 382 -34.78 6.34 -18.15
C THR A 382 -35.95 5.64 -17.45
N GLY A 383 -35.77 5.21 -16.19
CA GLY A 383 -36.84 4.61 -15.38
C GLY A 383 -37.95 5.62 -15.01
N THR A 384 -37.63 6.89 -14.88
CA THR A 384 -38.58 7.97 -14.57
C THR A 384 -39.40 8.38 -15.80
N LEU A 385 -38.86 8.24 -17.01
CA LEU A 385 -39.54 8.53 -18.27
C LEU A 385 -40.50 7.44 -18.73
N ARG A 386 -40.44 6.21 -18.18
CA ARG A 386 -41.39 5.11 -18.48
C ARG A 386 -42.60 5.03 -17.54
N ARG A 387 -42.75 5.96 -16.58
CA ARG A 387 -43.88 6.01 -15.63
C ARG A 387 -44.73 7.29 -15.81
N ARG A 388 -44.78 7.87 -17.01
CA ARG A 388 -45.74 8.91 -17.37
C ARG A 388 -46.54 8.50 -18.58
#